data_613fa04e71156b64dbe8dcf93becf5be
#
_entry.id   613fa04e71156b64dbe8dcf93becf5be
#
_cell.length_a   1.000
_cell.length_b   1.000
_cell.length_c   1.000
_cell.angle_alpha   90.00
_cell.angle_beta   90.00
_cell.angle_gamma   90.00
#
_symmetry.space_group_name_H-M   'P 1'
#
loop_
_entity.id
_entity.type
_entity.pdbx_description
1 polymer ?
#
loop_
_entity_poly.entity_id
_entity_poly.type
_entity_poly.pdbx_seq_one_letter_code
_entity_poly.pdbx_strand_id
1 'polypeptide(L)'
;MELVAIQMTAGTDWEVNKARITELLAQLPQQRPLLVQLPENAVTFGSKKAIVLNAEPVGEGPIQAQFSQWARELGIWLVVGSMPTCIADSERFHSTSLVYNEQGALVGHYHKLHLFDADVADGQGSYRESDTYAPGNELSVIDSPFGRLGLSICY
;
A
#
# COMPACT_ATOMS: atom_id res chain seq x y z
N MET A 1 22.04 -4.74 6.16
CA MET A 1 20.60 -5.02 5.97
C MET A 1 19.84 -4.17 6.95
N GLU A 2 18.97 -3.32 6.46
CA GLU A 2 18.16 -2.43 7.31
C GLU A 2 16.68 -2.50 6.92
N LEU A 3 15.81 -2.27 7.90
CA LEU A 3 14.36 -2.17 7.72
C LEU A 3 13.93 -0.80 8.22
N VAL A 4 13.17 -0.07 7.41
CA VAL A 4 12.61 1.24 7.77
C VAL A 4 11.10 1.19 7.65
N ALA A 5 10.41 1.51 8.72
CA ALA A 5 8.96 1.73 8.73
C ALA A 5 8.69 3.24 8.67
N ILE A 6 7.92 3.66 7.68
CA ILE A 6 7.47 5.04 7.53
C ILE A 6 6.14 5.21 8.25
N GLN A 7 6.09 6.17 9.17
CA GLN A 7 4.88 6.59 9.85
C GLN A 7 4.43 7.96 9.32
N MET A 8 3.20 8.02 8.84
CA MET A 8 2.58 9.26 8.38
C MET A 8 1.06 9.21 8.58
N THR A 9 0.43 10.36 8.53
CA THR A 9 -1.02 10.48 8.45
C THR A 9 -1.39 10.72 6.98
N ALA A 10 -2.06 9.76 6.35
CA ALA A 10 -2.55 9.91 4.99
C ALA A 10 -3.92 10.61 4.99
N GLY A 11 -4.13 11.51 4.05
CA GLY A 11 -5.40 12.14 3.75
C GLY A 11 -6.04 11.57 2.48
N THR A 12 -7.03 12.30 1.96
CA THR A 12 -7.76 11.90 0.74
C THR A 12 -7.03 12.27 -0.56
N ASP A 13 -6.07 13.18 -0.51
CA ASP A 13 -5.36 13.73 -1.68
C ASP A 13 -4.04 13.02 -1.90
N TRP A 14 -3.93 12.32 -3.03
CA TRP A 14 -2.71 11.60 -3.40
C TRP A 14 -1.49 12.53 -3.54
N GLU A 15 -1.64 13.71 -4.14
CA GLU A 15 -0.49 14.60 -4.36
C GLU A 15 0.08 15.11 -3.02
N VAL A 16 -0.77 15.34 -2.04
CA VAL A 16 -0.34 15.69 -0.67
C VAL A 16 0.38 14.51 0.00
N ASN A 17 -0.19 13.31 -0.09
CA ASN A 17 0.41 12.10 0.48
C ASN A 17 1.74 11.77 -0.22
N LYS A 18 1.79 11.89 -1.56
CA LYS A 18 3.00 11.71 -2.38
C LYS A 18 4.13 12.66 -1.97
N ALA A 19 3.81 13.95 -1.80
CA ALA A 19 4.79 14.93 -1.33
C ALA A 19 5.35 14.52 0.04
N ARG A 20 4.48 14.11 0.96
CA ARG A 20 4.91 13.67 2.29
C ARG A 20 5.76 12.39 2.25
N ILE A 21 5.39 11.42 1.44
CA ILE A 21 6.21 10.21 1.23
C ILE A 21 7.58 10.60 0.67
N THR A 22 7.63 11.47 -0.33
CA THR A 22 8.89 11.95 -0.93
C THR A 22 9.82 12.57 0.12
N GLU A 23 9.29 13.44 0.99
CA GLU A 23 10.07 14.06 2.08
C GLU A 23 10.64 13.02 3.05
N LEU A 24 9.86 11.99 3.38
CA LEU A 24 10.30 10.92 4.28
C LEU A 24 11.32 10.00 3.62
N LEU A 25 11.14 9.67 2.34
CA LEU A 25 12.09 8.88 1.56
C LEU A 25 13.44 9.60 1.38
N ALA A 26 13.45 10.92 1.33
CA ALA A 26 14.70 11.71 1.27
C ALA A 26 15.57 11.60 2.56
N GLN A 27 15.00 11.10 3.66
CA GLN A 27 15.68 10.93 4.94
C GLN A 27 16.20 9.50 5.17
N LEU A 28 16.04 8.61 4.17
CA LEU A 28 16.46 7.21 4.29
C LEU A 28 17.98 7.08 4.48
N PRO A 29 18.43 6.07 5.25
CA PRO A 29 19.85 5.77 5.38
C PRO A 29 20.44 5.34 4.04
N GLN A 30 21.77 5.54 3.89
CA GLN A 30 22.49 5.19 2.66
C GLN A 30 22.82 3.71 2.55
N GLN A 31 22.73 2.95 3.63
CA GLN A 31 23.05 1.52 3.64
C GLN A 31 22.11 0.71 2.74
N ARG A 32 22.68 -0.32 2.08
CA ARG A 32 21.92 -1.24 1.23
C ARG A 32 22.35 -2.69 1.56
N PRO A 33 21.49 -3.70 1.39
CA PRO A 33 20.09 -3.59 0.97
C PRO A 33 19.21 -2.96 2.05
N LEU A 34 18.19 -2.22 1.61
CA LEU A 34 17.21 -1.53 2.47
C LEU A 34 15.79 -1.90 2.07
N LEU A 35 14.99 -2.34 3.04
CA LEU A 35 13.55 -2.54 2.90
C LEU A 35 12.81 -1.38 3.57
N VAL A 36 11.92 -0.74 2.82
CA VAL A 36 11.09 0.38 3.30
C VAL A 36 9.63 -0.04 3.26
N GLN A 37 8.94 0.12 4.39
CA GLN A 37 7.53 -0.16 4.55
C GLN A 37 6.74 1.14 4.68
N LEU A 38 5.79 1.40 3.76
CA LEU A 38 4.77 2.44 3.88
C LEU A 38 3.58 1.92 4.72
N PRO A 39 2.80 2.81 5.35
CA PRO A 39 1.64 2.39 6.13
C PRO A 39 0.48 1.87 5.27
N GLU A 40 -0.51 1.23 5.91
CA GLU A 40 -1.82 0.98 5.33
C GLU A 40 -2.44 2.31 4.85
N ASN A 41 -3.15 2.27 3.73
CA ASN A 41 -3.80 3.44 3.11
C ASN A 41 -2.85 4.60 2.76
N ALA A 42 -1.58 4.30 2.43
CA ALA A 42 -0.58 5.33 2.12
C ALA A 42 -0.95 6.25 0.94
N VAL A 43 -1.78 5.76 0.02
CA VAL A 43 -2.23 6.52 -1.16
C VAL A 43 -3.40 7.43 -0.85
N THR A 44 -4.39 6.93 -0.11
CA THR A 44 -5.62 7.68 0.21
C THR A 44 -6.35 7.05 1.39
N PHE A 45 -6.90 7.88 2.26
CA PHE A 45 -7.70 7.46 3.41
C PHE A 45 -8.88 8.40 3.66
N GLY A 46 -10.03 7.83 4.02
CA GLY A 46 -11.17 8.55 4.61
C GLY A 46 -12.31 8.94 3.65
N SER A 47 -12.24 8.63 2.34
CA SER A 47 -13.32 8.99 1.41
C SER A 47 -13.47 7.97 0.28
N LYS A 48 -14.69 7.44 0.09
CA LYS A 48 -15.02 6.57 -1.06
C LYS A 48 -14.73 7.26 -2.39
N LYS A 49 -15.00 8.57 -2.50
CA LYS A 49 -14.68 9.34 -3.71
C LYS A 49 -13.18 9.33 -3.99
N ALA A 50 -12.36 9.51 -2.97
CA ALA A 50 -10.91 9.49 -3.13
C ALA A 50 -10.39 8.08 -3.48
N ILE A 51 -10.99 7.02 -2.92
CA ILE A 51 -10.69 5.64 -3.29
C ILE A 51 -10.94 5.41 -4.78
N VAL A 52 -12.12 5.80 -5.30
CA VAL A 52 -12.46 5.69 -6.73
C VAL A 52 -11.46 6.43 -7.62
N LEU A 53 -11.03 7.64 -7.22
CA LEU A 53 -10.10 8.46 -8.00
C LEU A 53 -8.67 7.93 -8.02
N ASN A 54 -8.27 7.18 -6.99
CA ASN A 54 -6.90 6.69 -6.81
C ASN A 54 -6.76 5.17 -7.01
N ALA A 55 -7.84 4.49 -7.37
CA ALA A 55 -7.79 3.06 -7.65
C ALA A 55 -7.20 2.79 -9.04
N GLU A 56 -6.26 1.86 -9.11
CA GLU A 56 -5.60 1.44 -10.34
C GLU A 56 -5.64 -0.09 -10.48
N PRO A 57 -5.63 -0.65 -11.70
CA PRO A 57 -5.37 -2.08 -11.86
C PRO A 57 -4.00 -2.46 -11.30
N VAL A 58 -3.85 -3.66 -10.75
CA VAL A 58 -2.54 -4.12 -10.25
C VAL A 58 -1.51 -4.17 -11.39
N GLY A 59 -0.36 -3.53 -11.17
CA GLY A 59 0.74 -3.44 -12.12
C GLY A 59 0.62 -2.29 -13.12
N GLU A 60 -0.44 -1.49 -13.05
CA GLU A 60 -0.71 -0.41 -13.99
C GLU A 60 -1.07 0.89 -13.26
N GLY A 61 -0.85 2.02 -13.94
CA GLY A 61 -1.28 3.34 -13.49
C GLY A 61 -0.16 4.23 -12.94
N PRO A 62 -0.40 5.54 -12.89
CA PRO A 62 0.60 6.55 -12.53
C PRO A 62 1.04 6.50 -11.07
N ILE A 63 0.17 6.08 -10.13
CA ILE A 63 0.52 5.95 -8.72
C ILE A 63 1.52 4.79 -8.54
N GLN A 64 1.23 3.65 -9.14
CA GLN A 64 2.12 2.48 -9.11
C GLN A 64 3.43 2.74 -9.86
N ALA A 65 3.39 3.47 -10.97
CA ALA A 65 4.60 3.93 -11.66
C ALA A 65 5.48 4.80 -10.75
N GLN A 66 4.89 5.64 -9.89
CA GLN A 66 5.63 6.43 -8.92
C GLN A 66 6.33 5.57 -7.86
N PHE A 67 5.68 4.51 -7.35
CA PHE A 67 6.31 3.56 -6.43
C PHE A 67 7.48 2.81 -7.07
N SER A 68 7.27 2.33 -8.29
CA SER A 68 8.34 1.71 -9.11
C SER A 68 9.52 2.65 -9.29
N GLN A 69 9.25 3.92 -9.61
CA GLN A 69 10.29 4.95 -9.78
C GLN A 69 11.08 5.17 -8.48
N TRP A 70 10.42 5.37 -7.34
CA TRP A 70 11.09 5.55 -6.06
C TRP A 70 11.95 4.34 -5.69
N ALA A 71 11.42 3.12 -5.84
CA ALA A 71 12.16 1.90 -5.55
C ALA A 71 13.46 1.83 -6.36
N ARG A 72 13.38 2.11 -7.68
CA ARG A 72 14.52 2.11 -8.59
C ARG A 72 15.51 3.23 -8.32
N GLU A 73 15.05 4.48 -8.19
CA GLU A 73 15.93 5.65 -8.02
C GLU A 73 16.67 5.62 -6.69
N LEU A 74 16.03 5.10 -5.64
CA LEU A 74 16.63 4.98 -4.31
C LEU A 74 17.36 3.65 -4.09
N GLY A 75 17.25 2.70 -5.01
CA GLY A 75 17.84 1.36 -4.89
C GLY A 75 17.33 0.62 -3.65
N ILE A 76 16.00 0.65 -3.42
CA ILE A 76 15.36 0.06 -2.23
C ILE A 76 14.32 -0.99 -2.61
N TRP A 77 14.07 -1.92 -1.70
CA TRP A 77 12.83 -2.69 -1.69
C TRP A 77 11.75 -1.83 -1.02
N LEU A 78 10.63 -1.66 -1.70
CA LEU A 78 9.52 -0.83 -1.21
C LEU A 78 8.26 -1.67 -1.06
N VAL A 79 7.76 -1.77 0.15
CA VAL A 79 6.45 -2.35 0.46
C VAL A 79 5.47 -1.20 0.60
N VAL A 80 4.52 -1.09 -0.32
CA VAL A 80 3.36 -0.21 -0.19
C VAL A 80 2.38 -0.90 0.73
N GLY A 81 2.16 -0.34 1.91
CA GLY A 81 1.34 -0.98 2.94
C GLY A 81 -0.06 -1.31 2.45
N SER A 82 -0.76 -0.34 1.86
CA SER A 82 -1.88 -0.61 0.97
C SER A 82 -2.26 0.58 0.09
N MET A 83 -2.90 0.26 -1.04
CA MET A 83 -3.62 1.17 -1.92
C MET A 83 -4.88 0.51 -2.47
N PRO A 84 -5.89 1.29 -2.91
CA PRO A 84 -7.03 0.72 -3.60
C PRO A 84 -6.62 0.21 -4.99
N THR A 85 -7.06 -1.02 -5.34
CA THR A 85 -6.90 -1.55 -6.70
C THR A 85 -8.23 -1.97 -7.30
N CYS A 86 -8.36 -1.79 -8.61
CA CYS A 86 -9.58 -2.10 -9.36
C CYS A 86 -9.81 -3.60 -9.43
N ILE A 87 -11.09 -3.99 -9.41
CA ILE A 87 -11.56 -5.33 -9.72
C ILE A 87 -12.36 -5.26 -11.02
N ALA A 88 -12.04 -6.14 -11.98
CA ALA A 88 -12.79 -6.19 -13.23
C ALA A 88 -14.29 -6.40 -12.99
N ASP A 89 -15.11 -5.62 -13.68
CA ASP A 89 -16.58 -5.70 -13.64
C ASP A 89 -17.19 -5.54 -12.23
N SER A 90 -16.53 -4.78 -11.33
CA SER A 90 -16.98 -4.55 -9.96
C SER A 90 -16.96 -3.06 -9.59
N GLU A 91 -17.93 -2.64 -8.77
CA GLU A 91 -17.92 -1.31 -8.12
C GLU A 91 -17.10 -1.28 -6.83
N ARG A 92 -16.63 -2.44 -6.36
CA ARG A 92 -15.74 -2.55 -5.19
C ARG A 92 -14.28 -2.65 -5.65
N PHE A 93 -13.39 -2.44 -4.71
CA PHE A 93 -11.95 -2.43 -4.87
C PHE A 93 -11.30 -3.50 -3.99
N HIS A 94 -10.03 -3.82 -4.21
CA HIS A 94 -9.22 -4.46 -3.19
C HIS A 94 -8.37 -3.42 -2.45
N SER A 95 -8.20 -3.60 -1.15
CA SER A 95 -7.12 -2.97 -0.40
C SER A 95 -5.88 -3.83 -0.62
N THR A 96 -4.88 -3.30 -1.35
CA THR A 96 -3.78 -4.10 -1.88
C THR A 96 -2.42 -3.60 -1.42
N SER A 97 -1.64 -4.50 -0.81
CA SER A 97 -0.21 -4.28 -0.58
C SER A 97 0.58 -4.67 -1.83
N LEU A 98 1.57 -3.87 -2.19
CA LEU A 98 2.43 -4.07 -3.36
C LEU A 98 3.90 -4.10 -2.92
N VAL A 99 4.72 -4.94 -3.55
CA VAL A 99 6.15 -5.01 -3.25
C VAL A 99 6.96 -4.77 -4.52
N TYR A 100 7.79 -3.74 -4.49
CA TYR A 100 8.73 -3.42 -5.55
C TYR A 100 10.16 -3.75 -5.11
N ASN A 101 10.95 -4.36 -5.99
CA ASN A 101 12.37 -4.56 -5.76
C ASN A 101 13.18 -3.29 -6.09
N GLU A 102 14.49 -3.33 -5.85
CA GLU A 102 15.42 -2.23 -6.09
C GLU A 102 15.61 -1.86 -7.57
N GLN A 103 15.09 -2.66 -8.50
CA GLN A 103 15.03 -2.32 -9.92
C GLN A 103 13.69 -1.64 -10.28
N GLY A 104 12.78 -1.48 -9.32
CA GLY A 104 11.44 -0.94 -9.53
C GLY A 104 10.46 -1.95 -10.13
N ALA A 105 10.80 -3.24 -10.19
CA ALA A 105 9.87 -4.27 -10.64
C ALA A 105 8.88 -4.62 -9.53
N LEU A 106 7.59 -4.71 -9.87
CA LEU A 106 6.56 -5.27 -8.99
C LEU A 106 6.82 -6.79 -8.88
N VAL A 107 7.25 -7.24 -7.70
CA VAL A 107 7.62 -8.65 -7.45
C VAL A 107 6.54 -9.44 -6.71
N GLY A 108 5.52 -8.76 -6.21
CA GLY A 108 4.37 -9.42 -5.60
C GLY A 108 3.35 -8.43 -5.05
N HIS A 109 2.17 -8.95 -4.77
CA HIS A 109 1.08 -8.18 -4.15
C HIS A 109 0.24 -9.09 -3.25
N TYR A 110 -0.57 -8.46 -2.41
CA TYR A 110 -1.50 -9.12 -1.52
C TYR A 110 -2.77 -8.31 -1.39
N HIS A 111 -3.92 -8.92 -1.61
CA HIS A 111 -5.22 -8.34 -1.33
C HIS A 111 -5.65 -8.66 0.10
N LYS A 112 -6.04 -7.65 0.87
CA LYS A 112 -6.50 -7.79 2.25
C LYS A 112 -7.56 -8.88 2.37
N LEU A 113 -7.30 -9.93 3.17
CA LEU A 113 -8.22 -11.07 3.35
C LEU A 113 -9.34 -10.75 4.32
N HIS A 114 -9.03 -10.05 5.42
CA HIS A 114 -9.96 -9.75 6.48
C HIS A 114 -10.27 -8.25 6.49
N LEU A 115 -11.52 -7.90 6.20
CA LEU A 115 -12.00 -6.53 6.16
C LEU A 115 -12.45 -6.08 7.55
N PHE A 116 -12.26 -4.80 7.84
CA PHE A 116 -12.68 -4.20 9.11
C PHE A 116 -14.16 -3.86 9.09
N ASP A 117 -14.98 -4.86 9.44
CA ASP A 117 -16.41 -4.71 9.69
C ASP A 117 -16.66 -4.89 11.18
N ALA A 118 -16.89 -3.77 11.89
CA ALA A 118 -17.03 -3.79 13.33
C ALA A 118 -18.10 -2.79 13.81
N ASP A 119 -18.83 -3.19 14.82
CA ASP A 119 -19.68 -2.30 15.60
C ASP A 119 -18.91 -1.93 16.87
N VAL A 120 -18.57 -0.67 17.01
CA VAL A 120 -17.74 -0.19 18.12
C VAL A 120 -18.47 0.92 18.89
N ALA A 121 -18.22 0.97 20.20
CA ALA A 121 -18.82 1.96 21.09
C ALA A 121 -18.03 3.29 21.04
N ASP A 122 -17.81 3.80 19.82
CA ASP A 122 -17.26 5.13 19.58
C ASP A 122 -18.32 6.07 18.97
N GLY A 123 -17.94 7.29 18.66
CA GLY A 123 -18.87 8.29 18.10
C GLY A 123 -19.42 7.96 16.71
N GLN A 124 -18.89 6.94 16.02
CA GLN A 124 -19.33 6.48 14.69
C GLN A 124 -20.21 5.22 14.77
N GLY A 125 -20.02 4.38 15.78
CA GLY A 125 -20.88 3.23 16.08
C GLY A 125 -20.72 2.03 15.15
N SER A 126 -20.36 2.19 13.88
CA SER A 126 -20.24 1.09 12.90
C SER A 126 -19.23 1.41 11.81
N TYR A 127 -18.35 0.44 11.53
CA TYR A 127 -17.41 0.46 10.41
C TYR A 127 -17.76 -0.69 9.46
N ARG A 128 -17.79 -0.43 8.17
CA ARG A 128 -18.12 -1.39 7.11
C ARG A 128 -17.15 -1.21 5.94
N GLU A 129 -15.95 -1.76 6.09
CA GLU A 129 -14.95 -1.73 5.01
C GLU A 129 -15.45 -2.51 3.78
N SER A 130 -16.25 -3.55 3.99
CA SER A 130 -16.88 -4.36 2.95
C SER A 130 -17.85 -3.62 2.03
N ASP A 131 -18.35 -2.45 2.42
CA ASP A 131 -19.19 -1.59 1.55
C ASP A 131 -18.38 -1.03 0.37
N THR A 132 -17.06 -0.95 0.51
CA THR A 132 -16.18 -0.37 -0.51
C THR A 132 -15.17 -1.37 -1.05
N TYR A 133 -14.69 -2.27 -0.20
CA TYR A 133 -13.69 -3.26 -0.56
C TYR A 133 -14.25 -4.67 -0.64
N ALA A 134 -13.67 -5.49 -1.50
CA ALA A 134 -13.86 -6.93 -1.52
C ALA A 134 -12.63 -7.60 -0.90
N PRO A 135 -12.80 -8.69 -0.12
CA PRO A 135 -11.66 -9.42 0.42
C PRO A 135 -10.88 -10.12 -0.69
N GLY A 136 -9.59 -10.28 -0.46
CA GLY A 136 -8.76 -11.22 -1.21
C GLY A 136 -9.07 -12.67 -0.82
N ASN A 137 -8.39 -13.62 -1.45
CA ASN A 137 -8.59 -15.04 -1.22
C ASN A 137 -7.28 -15.85 -1.17
N GLU A 138 -6.13 -15.19 -1.28
CA GLU A 138 -4.82 -15.85 -1.36
C GLU A 138 -3.82 -15.24 -0.37
N LEU A 139 -2.99 -16.10 0.21
CA LEU A 139 -1.81 -15.68 0.94
C LEU A 139 -0.70 -15.32 -0.04
N SER A 140 0.12 -14.34 0.32
CA SER A 140 1.25 -13.91 -0.49
C SER A 140 2.55 -14.00 0.31
N VAL A 141 3.54 -14.70 -0.25
CA VAL A 141 4.89 -14.81 0.29
C VAL A 141 5.88 -14.55 -0.84
N ILE A 142 6.82 -13.62 -0.62
CA ILE A 142 7.75 -13.13 -1.62
C ILE A 142 9.18 -13.41 -1.16
N ASP A 143 9.98 -14.03 -2.00
CA ASP A 143 11.41 -14.19 -1.74
C ASP A 143 12.14 -12.85 -1.96
N SER A 144 12.98 -12.46 -1.02
CA SER A 144 13.69 -11.20 -1.02
C SER A 144 15.10 -11.34 -0.43
N PRO A 145 15.99 -10.34 -0.61
CA PRO A 145 17.29 -10.31 0.08
C PRO A 145 17.19 -10.27 1.61
N PHE A 146 15.99 -10.00 2.14
CA PHE A 146 15.72 -9.95 3.60
C PHE A 146 15.15 -11.26 4.14
N GLY A 147 14.99 -12.27 3.28
CA GLY A 147 14.29 -13.51 3.56
C GLY A 147 12.90 -13.55 2.91
N ARG A 148 12.06 -14.46 3.35
CA ARG A 148 10.70 -14.61 2.84
C ARG A 148 9.78 -13.60 3.52
N LEU A 149 9.18 -12.72 2.73
CA LEU A 149 8.23 -11.70 3.18
C LEU A 149 6.81 -12.25 3.07
N GLY A 150 6.17 -12.55 4.19
CA GLY A 150 4.73 -12.80 4.25
C GLY A 150 3.98 -11.48 4.34
N LEU A 151 3.02 -11.26 3.44
CA LEU A 151 2.26 -10.02 3.40
C LEU A 151 0.96 -10.13 4.20
N SER A 152 0.64 -9.05 4.91
CA SER A 152 -0.66 -8.88 5.60
C SER A 152 -1.00 -7.39 5.66
N ILE A 153 -2.28 -7.08 5.85
CA ILE A 153 -2.79 -5.72 6.05
C ILE A 153 -3.70 -5.75 7.27
N CYS A 154 -3.39 -4.88 8.26
CA CYS A 154 -4.12 -4.76 9.53
C CYS A 154 -4.06 -6.08 10.33
N TYR A 155 -5.19 -6.62 10.78
CA TYR A 155 -5.23 -7.87 11.57
C TYR A 155 -5.85 -9.03 10.80
#